data_86ecfd355b34a62e8dacacdf62c7d33f
#
_entry.id   86ecfd355b34a62e8dacacdf62c7d33f
#
_cell.length_a   1.000
_cell.length_b   1.000
_cell.length_c   1.000
_cell.angle_alpha   90.00
_cell.angle_beta   90.00
_cell.angle_gamma   90.00
#
_symmetry.space_group_name_H-M   'P 1'
#
loop_
_entity.id
_entity.type
_entity.pdbx_description
1 polymer ?
#
loop_
_entity_poly.entity_id
_entity_poly.type
_entity_poly.pdbx_seq_one_letter_code
_entity_poly.pdbx_strand_id
1 'polypeptide(L)'
;NELANGWGNLVNRTVSMAFKNFGEVPAPAALEGKDKEILQLAEETFDTAGALLEQSKFKQAITAIMHVVGEANAYIADQEPWKLAKDESQRERLATVLWTALQAVSDCNVMLTPYLPFTAQKVHETLGRSGVWAAQPEVHEVKDDIPVELVGAGLPPEGHDYPVIMGDYTHQLAKWERIQVEPGTALSKPKPLISKLDPELGETGPEWAPVTK
;
A
#
# COMPACT_ATOMS: atom_id res chain seq x y z
N ASN A 1 11.09 -4.84 8.49
CA ASN A 1 10.04 -5.44 9.33
C ASN A 1 8.76 -4.56 9.46
N GLU A 2 8.87 -3.24 9.39
CA GLU A 2 7.73 -2.32 9.55
C GLU A 2 6.68 -2.50 8.44
N LEU A 3 7.09 -2.64 7.18
CA LEU A 3 6.16 -2.84 6.06
C LEU A 3 5.39 -4.15 6.18
N ALA A 4 6.05 -5.27 6.48
CA ALA A 4 5.38 -6.56 6.58
C ALA A 4 4.53 -6.65 7.86
N ASN A 5 5.10 -6.26 9.01
CA ASN A 5 4.43 -6.39 10.31
C ASN A 5 3.48 -5.22 10.62
N GLY A 6 3.71 -4.04 10.06
CA GLY A 6 2.82 -2.88 10.17
C GLY A 6 1.75 -2.88 9.09
N TRP A 7 2.14 -2.50 7.86
CA TRP A 7 1.21 -2.34 6.74
C TRP A 7 0.58 -3.66 6.29
N GLY A 8 1.38 -4.69 6.01
CA GLY A 8 0.88 -5.99 5.56
C GLY A 8 -0.07 -6.64 6.57
N ASN A 9 0.24 -6.51 7.88
CA ASN A 9 -0.61 -7.01 8.95
C ASN A 9 -1.93 -6.22 9.06
N LEU A 10 -1.89 -4.88 8.97
CA LEU A 10 -3.09 -4.04 8.99
C LEU A 10 -4.07 -4.45 7.89
N VAL A 11 -3.59 -4.51 6.64
CA VAL A 11 -4.43 -4.90 5.50
C VAL A 11 -5.00 -6.31 5.69
N ASN A 12 -4.16 -7.28 5.98
CA ASN A 12 -4.59 -8.67 6.08
C ASN A 12 -5.59 -8.89 7.22
N ARG A 13 -5.36 -8.33 8.41
CA ARG A 13 -6.28 -8.45 9.55
C ARG A 13 -7.61 -7.78 9.27
N THR A 14 -7.59 -6.54 8.78
CA THR A 14 -8.81 -5.76 8.51
C THR A 14 -9.67 -6.46 7.46
N VAL A 15 -9.09 -6.77 6.31
CA VAL A 15 -9.85 -7.39 5.21
C VAL A 15 -10.30 -8.80 5.57
N SER A 16 -9.47 -9.61 6.26
CA SER A 16 -9.86 -10.96 6.71
C SER A 16 -11.06 -10.92 7.63
N MET A 17 -11.10 -9.98 8.58
CA MET A 17 -12.23 -9.85 9.49
C MET A 17 -13.48 -9.35 8.79
N ALA A 18 -13.38 -8.35 7.91
CA ALA A 18 -14.50 -7.86 7.13
C ALA A 18 -15.05 -8.94 6.18
N PHE A 19 -14.17 -9.61 5.44
CA PHE A 19 -14.55 -10.72 4.56
C PHE A 19 -15.23 -11.87 5.31
N LYS A 20 -14.68 -12.29 6.45
CA LYS A 20 -15.23 -13.38 7.24
C LYS A 20 -16.62 -13.09 7.81
N ASN A 21 -16.86 -11.85 8.25
CA ASN A 21 -18.10 -11.50 8.96
C ASN A 21 -19.18 -10.93 8.04
N PHE A 22 -18.80 -10.29 6.92
CA PHE A 22 -19.72 -9.61 6.02
C PHE A 22 -19.59 -10.04 4.55
N GLY A 23 -18.42 -10.50 4.10
CA GLY A 23 -18.14 -10.80 2.68
C GLY A 23 -17.95 -9.57 1.80
N GLU A 24 -18.33 -8.40 2.31
CA GLU A 24 -18.35 -7.11 1.64
C GLU A 24 -17.90 -6.00 2.60
N VAL A 25 -17.73 -4.79 2.10
CA VAL A 25 -17.54 -3.58 2.91
C VAL A 25 -18.82 -3.35 3.72
N PRO A 26 -18.78 -3.44 5.05
CA PRO A 26 -19.98 -3.26 5.87
C PRO A 26 -20.44 -1.79 5.88
N ALA A 27 -21.73 -1.57 6.05
CA ALA A 27 -22.27 -0.23 6.25
C ALA A 27 -22.01 0.24 7.69
N PRO A 28 -21.37 1.40 7.89
CA PRO A 28 -21.17 1.94 9.24
C PRO A 28 -22.45 2.51 9.81
N ALA A 29 -22.63 2.41 11.11
CA ALA A 29 -23.58 3.22 11.88
C ALA A 29 -22.93 4.57 12.26
N ALA A 30 -23.39 5.19 13.35
CA ALA A 30 -22.80 6.44 13.82
C ALA A 30 -21.35 6.23 14.29
N LEU A 31 -20.44 7.07 13.75
CA LEU A 31 -19.04 7.06 14.14
C LEU A 31 -18.86 7.63 15.56
N GLU A 32 -18.11 6.92 16.39
CA GLU A 32 -17.73 7.35 17.72
C GLU A 32 -16.40 8.13 17.71
N GLY A 33 -15.95 8.61 18.90
CA GLY A 33 -14.76 9.46 19.02
C GLY A 33 -13.53 8.89 18.34
N LYS A 34 -13.14 7.65 18.68
CA LYS A 34 -11.95 6.99 18.11
C LYS A 34 -12.05 6.68 16.61
N ASP A 35 -13.27 6.43 16.12
CA ASP A 35 -13.50 6.23 14.68
C ASP A 35 -13.19 7.53 13.93
N LYS A 36 -13.65 8.66 14.47
CA LYS A 36 -13.42 9.98 13.89
C LYS A 36 -11.96 10.40 13.99
N GLU A 37 -11.29 10.11 15.11
CA GLU A 37 -9.90 10.44 15.36
C GLU A 37 -8.97 9.79 14.32
N ILE A 38 -9.10 8.48 14.07
CA ILE A 38 -8.26 7.80 13.09
C ILE A 38 -8.55 8.25 11.65
N LEU A 39 -9.81 8.51 11.30
CA LEU A 39 -10.18 9.01 9.99
C LEU A 39 -9.68 10.44 9.75
N GLN A 40 -9.73 11.30 10.77
CA GLN A 40 -9.21 12.65 10.73
C GLN A 40 -7.68 12.64 10.60
N LEU A 41 -6.97 11.81 11.39
CA LEU A 41 -5.52 11.65 11.28
C LEU A 41 -5.11 11.24 9.86
N ALA A 42 -5.83 10.29 9.25
CA ALA A 42 -5.57 9.87 7.88
C ALA A 42 -5.77 11.02 6.89
N GLU A 43 -6.85 11.80 7.04
CA GLU A 43 -7.18 12.95 6.20
C GLU A 43 -6.11 14.05 6.29
N GLU A 44 -5.73 14.46 7.49
CA GLU A 44 -4.68 15.48 7.72
C GLU A 44 -3.31 15.04 7.20
N THR A 45 -3.07 13.71 7.15
CA THR A 45 -1.81 13.17 6.65
C THR A 45 -1.70 13.27 5.13
N PHE A 46 -2.81 13.31 4.37
CA PHE A 46 -2.74 13.61 2.93
C PHE A 46 -2.06 14.95 2.65
N ASP A 47 -2.47 15.99 3.34
CA ASP A 47 -1.88 17.32 3.16
C ASP A 47 -0.41 17.35 3.61
N THR A 48 -0.14 16.77 4.78
CA THR A 48 1.22 16.74 5.35
C THR A 48 2.18 15.94 4.47
N ALA A 49 1.80 14.71 4.08
CA ALA A 49 2.64 13.86 3.25
C ALA A 49 2.78 14.40 1.83
N GLY A 50 1.71 14.98 1.26
CA GLY A 50 1.74 15.63 -0.05
C GLY A 50 2.74 16.77 -0.08
N ALA A 51 2.66 17.69 0.87
CA ALA A 51 3.60 18.81 0.98
C ALA A 51 5.07 18.36 1.17
N LEU A 52 5.29 17.26 1.89
CA LEU A 52 6.64 16.69 2.06
C LEU A 52 7.15 16.05 0.76
N LEU A 53 6.28 15.37 -0.01
CA LEU A 53 6.63 14.79 -1.31
C LEU A 53 7.01 15.88 -2.33
N GLU A 54 6.25 16.96 -2.41
CA GLU A 54 6.56 18.11 -3.26
C GLU A 54 7.94 18.73 -2.94
N GLN A 55 8.35 18.68 -1.68
CA GLN A 55 9.67 19.12 -1.23
C GLN A 55 10.77 18.05 -1.36
N SER A 56 10.48 16.88 -1.98
CA SER A 56 11.40 15.74 -2.08
C SER A 56 11.85 15.17 -0.72
N LYS A 57 11.07 15.40 0.34
CA LYS A 57 11.33 14.87 1.70
C LYS A 57 10.75 13.49 1.89
N PHE A 58 11.10 12.56 1.02
CA PHE A 58 10.49 11.22 0.93
C PHE A 58 10.51 10.43 2.25
N LYS A 59 11.63 10.49 2.99
CA LYS A 59 11.73 9.80 4.29
C LYS A 59 10.74 10.35 5.31
N GLN A 60 10.53 11.66 5.35
CA GLN A 60 9.60 12.27 6.29
C GLN A 60 8.14 11.96 5.89
N ALA A 61 7.84 11.99 4.59
CA ALA A 61 6.53 11.65 4.08
C ALA A 61 6.15 10.20 4.44
N ILE A 62 7.00 9.23 4.14
CA ILE A 62 6.71 7.82 4.50
C ILE A 62 6.61 7.63 6.02
N THR A 63 7.38 8.36 6.82
CA THR A 63 7.28 8.30 8.29
C THR A 63 5.90 8.79 8.77
N ALA A 64 5.38 9.87 8.21
CA ALA A 64 4.04 10.37 8.52
C ALA A 64 2.95 9.35 8.14
N ILE A 65 3.05 8.75 6.96
CA ILE A 65 2.11 7.74 6.50
C ILE A 65 2.16 6.49 7.39
N MET A 66 3.35 6.02 7.74
CA MET A 66 3.53 4.85 8.62
C MET A 66 3.06 5.10 10.05
N HIS A 67 3.01 6.35 10.50
CA HIS A 67 2.34 6.71 11.75
C HIS A 67 0.84 6.41 11.68
N VAL A 68 0.15 6.79 10.60
CA VAL A 68 -1.28 6.43 10.40
C VAL A 68 -1.47 4.91 10.42
N VAL A 69 -0.58 4.16 9.76
CA VAL A 69 -0.59 2.68 9.79
C VAL A 69 -0.48 2.15 11.22
N GLY A 70 0.40 2.74 12.04
CA GLY A 70 0.56 2.40 13.45
C GLY A 70 -0.71 2.66 14.26
N GLU A 71 -1.29 3.85 14.13
CA GLU A 71 -2.52 4.25 14.82
C GLU A 71 -3.73 3.41 14.38
N ALA A 72 -3.83 3.05 13.09
CA ALA A 72 -4.88 2.15 12.62
C ALA A 72 -4.75 0.73 13.20
N ASN A 73 -3.52 0.21 13.36
CA ASN A 73 -3.29 -1.05 14.07
C ASN A 73 -3.66 -0.95 15.56
N ALA A 74 -3.34 0.16 16.22
CA ALA A 74 -3.69 0.43 17.61
C ALA A 74 -5.22 0.55 17.76
N TYR A 75 -5.89 1.23 16.84
CA TYR A 75 -7.34 1.33 16.77
C TYR A 75 -8.01 -0.06 16.71
N ILE A 76 -7.56 -0.94 15.82
CA ILE A 76 -8.09 -2.31 15.73
C ILE A 76 -7.84 -3.10 17.02
N ALA A 77 -6.67 -2.92 17.64
CA ALA A 77 -6.34 -3.59 18.89
C ALA A 77 -7.23 -3.12 20.05
N ASP A 78 -7.54 -1.83 20.12
CA ASP A 78 -8.38 -1.21 21.12
C ASP A 78 -9.87 -1.55 20.95
N GLN A 79 -10.37 -1.53 19.72
CA GLN A 79 -11.77 -1.83 19.41
C GLN A 79 -12.11 -3.33 19.46
N GLU A 80 -11.11 -4.20 19.47
CA GLU A 80 -11.23 -5.65 19.61
C GLU A 80 -12.33 -6.30 18.75
N PRO A 81 -12.38 -6.07 17.41
CA PRO A 81 -13.47 -6.54 16.54
C PRO A 81 -13.68 -8.06 16.61
N TRP A 82 -12.67 -8.84 16.98
CA TRP A 82 -12.80 -10.27 17.22
C TRP A 82 -13.65 -10.63 18.46
N LYS A 83 -13.81 -9.70 19.42
CA LYS A 83 -14.75 -9.86 20.55
C LYS A 83 -16.13 -9.45 20.09
N LEU A 84 -16.28 -8.31 19.41
CA LEU A 84 -17.55 -7.85 18.86
C LEU A 84 -18.19 -8.90 17.93
N ALA A 85 -17.39 -9.60 17.14
CA ALA A 85 -17.86 -10.64 16.22
C ALA A 85 -18.47 -11.88 16.92
N LYS A 86 -18.33 -12.02 18.23
CA LYS A 86 -18.91 -13.13 19.00
C LYS A 86 -20.28 -12.81 19.61
N ASP A 87 -20.69 -11.55 19.54
CA ASP A 87 -21.93 -11.04 20.10
C ASP A 87 -22.77 -10.41 19.01
N GLU A 88 -23.88 -11.06 18.65
CA GLU A 88 -24.78 -10.57 17.59
C GLU A 88 -25.38 -9.20 17.92
N SER A 89 -25.53 -8.86 19.19
CA SER A 89 -26.02 -7.53 19.61
C SER A 89 -25.01 -6.40 19.28
N GLN A 90 -23.74 -6.74 19.05
CA GLN A 90 -22.67 -5.79 18.71
C GLN A 90 -22.39 -5.73 17.20
N ARG A 91 -23.22 -6.38 16.37
CA ARG A 91 -22.98 -6.47 14.93
C ARG A 91 -22.89 -5.11 14.23
N GLU A 92 -23.70 -4.15 14.67
CA GLU A 92 -23.68 -2.78 14.14
C GLU A 92 -22.38 -2.05 14.51
N ARG A 93 -21.91 -2.21 15.75
CA ARG A 93 -20.59 -1.68 16.16
C ARG A 93 -19.44 -2.35 15.41
N LEU A 94 -19.49 -3.66 15.25
CA LEU A 94 -18.54 -4.41 14.45
C LEU A 94 -18.45 -3.89 13.01
N ALA A 95 -19.60 -3.64 12.37
CA ALA A 95 -19.68 -3.09 11.05
C ALA A 95 -18.99 -1.71 10.96
N THR A 96 -19.25 -0.84 11.92
CA THR A 96 -18.67 0.51 12.01
C THR A 96 -17.16 0.44 12.20
N VAL A 97 -16.67 -0.40 13.12
CA VAL A 97 -15.24 -0.57 13.39
C VAL A 97 -14.49 -1.09 12.14
N LEU A 98 -15.07 -2.09 11.47
CA LEU A 98 -14.44 -2.66 10.29
C LEU A 98 -14.49 -1.72 9.08
N TRP A 99 -15.58 -0.98 8.90
CA TRP A 99 -15.65 0.07 7.87
C TRP A 99 -14.60 1.16 8.10
N THR A 100 -14.47 1.65 9.32
CA THR A 100 -13.47 2.65 9.70
C THR A 100 -12.05 2.17 9.43
N ALA A 101 -11.75 0.92 9.80
CA ALA A 101 -10.45 0.32 9.54
C ALA A 101 -10.19 0.12 8.03
N LEU A 102 -11.19 -0.30 7.24
CA LEU A 102 -11.10 -0.40 5.78
C LEU A 102 -10.86 0.97 5.13
N GLN A 103 -11.51 2.02 5.63
CA GLN A 103 -11.27 3.38 5.16
C GLN A 103 -9.83 3.82 5.44
N ALA A 104 -9.32 3.59 6.65
CA ALA A 104 -7.92 3.88 6.98
C ALA A 104 -6.94 3.08 6.10
N VAL A 105 -7.25 1.81 5.78
CA VAL A 105 -6.47 1.00 4.82
C VAL A 105 -6.51 1.64 3.43
N SER A 106 -7.68 2.08 2.95
CA SER A 106 -7.82 2.75 1.65
C SER A 106 -6.98 4.02 1.58
N ASP A 107 -7.06 4.86 2.61
CA ASP A 107 -6.32 6.12 2.72
C ASP A 107 -4.79 5.88 2.72
N CYS A 108 -4.32 4.96 3.57
CA CYS A 108 -2.91 4.57 3.59
C CYS A 108 -2.44 3.98 2.25
N ASN A 109 -3.29 3.21 1.56
CA ASN A 109 -2.96 2.64 0.25
C ASN A 109 -2.70 3.73 -0.80
N VAL A 110 -3.54 4.76 -0.84
CA VAL A 110 -3.32 5.92 -1.73
C VAL A 110 -1.98 6.56 -1.43
N MET A 111 -1.72 6.90 -0.16
CA MET A 111 -0.52 7.59 0.26
C MET A 111 0.76 6.76 0.08
N LEU A 112 0.68 5.42 0.19
CA LEU A 112 1.80 4.50 -0.02
C LEU A 112 2.03 4.15 -1.50
N THR A 113 1.12 4.48 -2.41
CA THR A 113 1.22 4.15 -3.83
C THR A 113 2.54 4.59 -4.47
N PRO A 114 3.07 5.79 -4.24
CA PRO A 114 4.36 6.22 -4.81
C PRO A 114 5.56 5.38 -4.35
N TYR A 115 5.45 4.73 -3.21
CA TYR A 115 6.52 3.89 -2.64
C TYR A 115 6.35 2.40 -2.96
N LEU A 116 5.11 1.94 -3.08
CA LEU A 116 4.75 0.53 -3.15
C LEU A 116 3.70 0.26 -4.25
N PRO A 117 3.93 0.62 -5.52
CA PRO A 117 2.92 0.55 -6.58
C PRO A 117 2.36 -0.87 -6.78
N PHE A 118 3.20 -1.91 -6.75
CA PHE A 118 2.77 -3.30 -6.88
C PHE A 118 1.88 -3.77 -5.72
N THR A 119 2.22 -3.32 -4.51
CA THR A 119 1.45 -3.63 -3.30
C THR A 119 0.14 -2.86 -3.30
N ALA A 120 0.16 -1.60 -3.72
CA ALA A 120 -1.02 -0.75 -3.82
C ALA A 120 -2.06 -1.32 -4.80
N GLN A 121 -1.63 -1.87 -5.93
CA GLN A 121 -2.51 -2.58 -6.86
C GLN A 121 -3.20 -3.77 -6.19
N LYS A 122 -2.45 -4.60 -5.46
CA LYS A 122 -3.02 -5.76 -4.74
C LYS A 122 -4.05 -5.36 -3.70
N VAL A 123 -3.80 -4.26 -2.97
CA VAL A 123 -4.76 -3.74 -1.98
C VAL A 123 -6.01 -3.21 -2.66
N HIS A 124 -5.86 -2.48 -3.77
CA HIS A 124 -6.98 -1.99 -4.59
C HIS A 124 -7.92 -3.13 -5.00
N GLU A 125 -7.38 -4.23 -5.54
CA GLU A 125 -8.12 -5.42 -5.92
C GLU A 125 -8.75 -6.14 -4.70
N THR A 126 -8.03 -6.19 -3.59
CA THR A 126 -8.50 -6.83 -2.36
C THR A 126 -9.68 -6.07 -1.75
N LEU A 127 -9.73 -4.75 -1.92
CA LEU A 127 -10.87 -3.90 -1.55
C LEU A 127 -12.06 -3.97 -2.52
N GLY A 128 -12.03 -4.91 -3.48
CA GLY A 128 -13.10 -5.14 -4.45
C GLY A 128 -13.15 -4.15 -5.60
N ARG A 129 -12.08 -3.37 -5.79
CA ARG A 129 -11.99 -2.38 -6.86
C ARG A 129 -11.36 -3.00 -8.12
N SER A 130 -11.74 -2.51 -9.29
CA SER A 130 -11.24 -2.97 -10.59
C SER A 130 -10.39 -1.92 -11.28
N GLY A 131 -9.66 -2.35 -12.32
CA GLY A 131 -8.80 -1.47 -13.13
C GLY A 131 -7.37 -1.39 -12.60
N VAL A 132 -6.52 -0.69 -13.35
CA VAL A 132 -5.14 -0.46 -13.00
C VAL A 132 -5.07 0.72 -12.03
N TRP A 133 -4.78 0.43 -10.76
CA TRP A 133 -4.64 1.47 -9.73
C TRP A 133 -3.39 2.31 -9.97
N ALA A 134 -2.23 1.65 -10.01
CA ALA A 134 -0.96 2.31 -10.27
C ALA A 134 -0.22 1.59 -11.40
N ALA A 135 0.47 2.34 -12.24
CA ALA A 135 1.33 1.77 -13.26
C ALA A 135 2.35 0.83 -12.62
N GLN A 136 2.54 -0.31 -13.24
CA GLN A 136 3.53 -1.28 -12.80
C GLN A 136 4.83 -0.96 -13.53
N PRO A 137 5.89 -0.54 -12.84
CA PRO A 137 7.18 -0.31 -13.49
C PRO A 137 7.74 -1.63 -14.02
N GLU A 138 8.20 -1.59 -15.26
CA GLU A 138 8.84 -2.70 -15.96
C GLU A 138 10.30 -2.34 -16.25
N VAL A 139 11.18 -3.33 -16.24
CA VAL A 139 12.58 -3.15 -16.62
C VAL A 139 12.73 -3.56 -18.08
N HIS A 140 13.16 -2.62 -18.91
CA HIS A 140 13.45 -2.83 -20.33
C HIS A 140 14.96 -2.67 -20.55
N GLU A 141 15.53 -3.58 -21.35
CA GLU A 141 16.90 -3.40 -21.84
C GLU A 141 16.89 -2.48 -23.05
N VAL A 142 17.62 -1.41 -22.97
CA VAL A 142 17.76 -0.42 -24.04
C VAL A 142 19.20 -0.42 -24.53
N LYS A 143 19.37 -0.46 -25.85
CA LYS A 143 20.70 -0.33 -26.46
C LYS A 143 21.17 1.11 -26.40
N ASP A 144 22.41 1.29 -25.98
CA ASP A 144 23.06 2.58 -26.03
C ASP A 144 23.61 2.80 -27.45
N ASP A 145 22.91 3.65 -28.22
CA ASP A 145 23.34 4.08 -29.55
C ASP A 145 24.16 5.37 -29.50
N ILE A 146 24.56 5.83 -28.30
CA ILE A 146 25.37 7.03 -28.15
C ILE A 146 26.79 6.77 -28.67
N PRO A 147 27.28 7.53 -29.66
CA PRO A 147 28.65 7.38 -30.15
C PRO A 147 29.67 7.55 -29.01
N VAL A 148 30.66 6.64 -28.94
CA VAL A 148 31.71 6.62 -27.92
C VAL A 148 32.39 7.99 -27.73
N GLU A 149 32.45 8.78 -28.78
CA GLU A 149 33.06 10.14 -28.80
C GLU A 149 32.30 11.14 -27.89
N LEU A 150 31.03 10.88 -27.58
CA LEU A 150 30.20 11.71 -26.70
C LEU A 150 30.16 11.17 -25.25
N VAL A 151 30.75 10.00 -25.02
CA VAL A 151 30.75 9.33 -23.72
C VAL A 151 32.06 9.63 -23.01
N GLY A 152 32.02 10.32 -21.88
CA GLY A 152 33.20 10.64 -21.08
C GLY A 152 33.96 9.41 -20.61
N ALA A 153 35.26 9.57 -20.34
CA ALA A 153 36.12 8.48 -19.89
C ALA A 153 35.53 7.69 -18.71
N GLY A 154 35.26 6.41 -18.91
CA GLY A 154 34.76 5.50 -17.87
C GLY A 154 33.44 4.81 -18.18
N LEU A 155 32.79 5.09 -19.31
CA LEU A 155 31.62 4.36 -19.77
C LEU A 155 32.02 3.16 -20.66
N PRO A 156 31.24 2.05 -20.66
CA PRO A 156 31.54 0.88 -21.46
C PRO A 156 31.47 1.18 -22.96
N PRO A 157 32.21 0.44 -23.80
CA PRO A 157 32.26 0.63 -25.25
C PRO A 157 30.91 0.34 -25.91
N GLU A 158 30.76 0.80 -27.17
CA GLU A 158 29.58 0.66 -28.02
C GLU A 158 28.77 -0.63 -27.83
N GLY A 159 27.44 -0.47 -27.74
CA GLY A 159 26.51 -1.59 -27.72
C GLY A 159 26.26 -2.21 -26.34
N HIS A 160 26.53 -1.47 -25.27
CA HIS A 160 26.16 -1.91 -23.94
C HIS A 160 24.66 -1.74 -23.71
N ASP A 161 23.99 -2.86 -23.47
CA ASP A 161 22.59 -2.84 -23.08
C ASP A 161 22.49 -2.43 -21.60
N TYR A 162 21.64 -1.47 -21.29
CA TYR A 162 21.40 -1.03 -19.91
C TYR A 162 19.91 -1.08 -19.53
N PRO A 163 19.59 -1.45 -18.29
CA PRO A 163 18.21 -1.54 -17.86
C PRO A 163 17.63 -0.14 -17.62
N VAL A 164 16.45 0.11 -18.19
CA VAL A 164 15.65 1.31 -17.97
C VAL A 164 14.32 0.92 -17.34
N ILE A 165 13.90 1.64 -16.32
CA ILE A 165 12.58 1.47 -15.74
C ILE A 165 11.57 2.26 -16.58
N MET A 166 10.60 1.56 -17.13
CA MET A 166 9.51 2.12 -17.93
C MET A 166 8.17 1.73 -17.33
N GLY A 167 7.10 2.42 -17.72
CA GLY A 167 5.74 2.07 -17.32
C GLY A 167 4.72 2.90 -18.11
N ASP A 168 3.55 2.33 -18.35
CA ASP A 168 2.42 3.08 -18.88
C ASP A 168 1.66 3.79 -17.75
N TYR A 169 1.88 5.09 -17.63
CA TYR A 169 1.24 5.94 -16.62
C TYR A 169 -0.04 6.60 -17.13
N THR A 170 -0.46 6.33 -18.38
CA THR A 170 -1.59 7.02 -19.02
C THR A 170 -2.95 6.48 -18.58
N HIS A 171 -3.02 5.21 -18.16
CA HIS A 171 -4.27 4.51 -17.84
C HIS A 171 -4.44 4.20 -16.34
N GLN A 172 -3.57 4.75 -15.48
CA GLN A 172 -3.69 4.54 -14.05
C GLN A 172 -4.85 5.35 -13.43
N LEU A 173 -5.49 4.74 -12.43
CA LEU A 173 -6.59 5.36 -11.67
C LEU A 173 -6.09 6.16 -10.46
N ALA A 174 -4.87 5.89 -9.99
CA ALA A 174 -4.32 6.49 -8.79
C ALA A 174 -4.24 8.01 -8.91
N LYS A 175 -4.82 8.68 -7.90
CA LYS A 175 -4.75 10.12 -7.69
C LYS A 175 -4.43 10.37 -6.23
N TRP A 176 -3.80 11.49 -5.93
CA TRP A 176 -3.52 11.91 -4.56
C TRP A 176 -4.77 12.51 -3.93
N GLU A 177 -5.77 11.68 -3.74
CA GLU A 177 -7.05 12.06 -3.13
C GLU A 177 -7.62 10.89 -2.33
N ARG A 178 -8.39 11.22 -1.32
CA ARG A 178 -9.08 10.25 -0.50
C ARG A 178 -10.15 9.52 -1.30
N ILE A 179 -10.17 8.19 -1.24
CA ILE A 179 -11.18 7.36 -1.90
C ILE A 179 -11.98 6.63 -0.83
N GLN A 180 -13.26 6.93 -0.78
CA GLN A 180 -14.16 6.28 0.16
C GLN A 180 -14.35 4.80 -0.17
N VAL A 181 -14.42 3.97 0.85
CA VAL A 181 -14.83 2.57 0.71
C VAL A 181 -16.35 2.50 0.74
N GLU A 182 -16.93 2.01 -0.35
CA GLU A 182 -18.37 2.00 -0.54
C GLU A 182 -19.00 0.77 0.12
N PRO A 183 -19.95 0.94 1.07
CA PRO A 183 -20.69 -0.18 1.64
C PRO A 183 -21.33 -1.07 0.57
N GLY A 184 -21.31 -2.38 0.78
CA GLY A 184 -21.83 -3.37 -0.17
C GLY A 184 -20.83 -3.77 -1.25
N THR A 185 -19.65 -3.15 -1.32
CA THR A 185 -18.60 -3.59 -2.25
C THR A 185 -18.08 -4.96 -1.82
N ALA A 186 -18.17 -5.96 -2.70
CA ALA A 186 -17.68 -7.31 -2.41
C ALA A 186 -16.17 -7.32 -2.21
N LEU A 187 -15.70 -7.86 -1.11
CA LEU A 187 -14.28 -7.99 -0.79
C LEU A 187 -13.71 -9.27 -1.42
N SER A 188 -12.46 -9.20 -1.86
CA SER A 188 -11.72 -10.40 -2.27
C SER A 188 -11.12 -11.11 -1.06
N LYS A 189 -11.04 -12.45 -1.14
CA LYS A 189 -10.37 -13.23 -0.08
C LYS A 189 -8.93 -12.76 0.07
N PRO A 190 -8.53 -12.27 1.24
CA PRO A 190 -7.20 -11.71 1.44
C PRO A 190 -6.12 -12.79 1.28
N LYS A 191 -5.02 -12.38 0.65
CA LYS A 191 -3.77 -13.14 0.56
C LYS A 191 -2.68 -12.33 1.29
N PRO A 192 -1.61 -12.98 1.78
CA PRO A 192 -0.50 -12.25 2.35
C PRO A 192 0.01 -11.19 1.37
N LEU A 193 -0.02 -9.93 1.80
CA LEU A 193 0.34 -8.79 0.97
C LEU A 193 1.85 -8.74 0.72
N ILE A 194 2.61 -9.03 1.76
CA ILE A 194 4.07 -9.02 1.77
C ILE A 194 4.54 -10.34 2.41
N SER A 195 5.32 -11.12 1.67
CA SER A 195 6.02 -12.28 2.19
C SER A 195 7.43 -11.90 2.63
N LYS A 196 7.90 -12.46 3.74
CA LYS A 196 9.31 -12.36 4.10
C LYS A 196 10.11 -13.17 3.10
N LEU A 197 11.19 -12.58 2.61
CA LEU A 197 12.16 -13.31 1.80
C LEU A 197 12.85 -14.36 2.67
N ASP A 198 13.07 -15.54 2.08
CA ASP A 198 13.89 -16.56 2.72
C ASP A 198 15.32 -16.03 2.87
N PRO A 199 15.92 -16.09 4.07
CA PRO A 199 17.32 -15.69 4.26
C PRO A 199 18.29 -16.40 3.32
N GLU A 200 18.00 -17.64 2.92
CA GLU A 200 18.80 -18.43 2.01
C GLU A 200 18.74 -17.95 0.55
N LEU A 201 17.71 -17.17 0.16
CA LEU A 201 17.65 -16.56 -1.17
C LEU A 201 18.80 -15.58 -1.44
N GLY A 202 19.44 -15.06 -0.39
CA GLY A 202 20.64 -14.22 -0.52
C GLY A 202 21.90 -14.99 -0.90
N GLU A 203 21.93 -16.31 -0.69
CA GLU A 203 23.06 -17.20 -1.02
C GLU A 203 22.91 -17.83 -2.42
N THR A 204 21.68 -17.93 -2.92
CA THR A 204 21.33 -18.53 -4.22
C THR A 204 20.69 -17.54 -5.19
N GLY A 205 20.85 -16.25 -4.95
CA GLY A 205 20.29 -15.18 -5.78
C GLY A 205 20.74 -15.27 -7.23
N PRO A 206 19.94 -14.76 -8.18
CA PRO A 206 20.30 -14.77 -9.59
C PRO A 206 21.64 -14.05 -9.83
N GLU A 207 22.32 -14.40 -10.92
CA GLU A 207 23.69 -13.97 -11.30
C GLU A 207 23.93 -12.43 -11.38
N TRP A 208 22.89 -11.60 -11.18
CA TRP A 208 23.03 -10.15 -11.04
C TRP A 208 23.43 -9.68 -9.63
N ALA A 209 23.75 -10.59 -8.71
CA ALA A 209 24.30 -10.23 -7.41
C ALA A 209 25.46 -9.24 -7.56
N PRO A 210 25.49 -8.15 -6.77
CA PRO A 210 26.38 -7.03 -7.02
C PRO A 210 27.83 -7.50 -7.07
N VAL A 211 28.52 -7.00 -8.09
CA VAL A 211 29.96 -7.14 -8.22
C VAL A 211 30.57 -6.66 -6.90
N THR A 212 31.06 -7.59 -6.12
CA THR A 212 31.78 -7.26 -4.89
C THR A 212 33.03 -6.50 -5.24
N LYS A 213 33.10 -5.24 -4.83
CA LYS A 213 34.24 -4.32 -4.65
C LYS A 213 35.38 -4.39 -5.68
#